data_ff7072d69bb2077eec3e9303d2c6ab68
#
_entry.id   ff7072d69bb2077eec3e9303d2c6ab68
#
_cell.length_a   1.000
_cell.length_b   1.000
_cell.length_c   1.000
_cell.angle_alpha   90.00
_cell.angle_beta   90.00
_cell.angle_gamma   90.00
#
_symmetry.space_group_name_H-M   'P 1'
#
loop_
_entity.id
_entity.type
_entity.pdbx_description
1 polymer ?
#
loop_
_entity_poly.entity_id
_entity_poly.type
_entity_poly.pdbx_seq_one_letter_code
_entity_poly.pdbx_strand_id
1 'polypeptide(L)'
;MVTPAFIASDAGRSMSKFLHSGAVVYVGEMSQNPLEAIQAARDAYQRCAWADATDLFVRADAESQLEVIDLEALVWAAGIAAKDREMLAALERLYAHYAAGDDHEQCARAAFWCGLRNMLIGEAVLGSGWLQRAARHAEHTPTECVQRGYLLLPQTFMLRRKGDYETAVNLAERAIEIGENGGEPDLVALACSIKGGTLFRLGRIDEGYVPIDEAMLLASSGRLSPLVSGIVYCEIVASCCRVLEVVRAREWTAILTDWCRRNPQAKAFSGVCQVHRAEVLQLEGNWSEAFAEAECAGRGLTGTAERTALANAAYRRGEILRLRGAFEKSEAEYRLAGEIGLDPQPGLALLRLAQGRRDEAAAAIRRALETGNDMALKTVLLPAAIEIFIACSDLDAAERLCREMSDIAERFGTEILARVADQGRGSLALARGEFGDAVAALSRARQYWSEFGAPYLVSRLRVDIARSYAGLGDLENAEREFEAAVRILQELGAGPDLARIDELRTGSKATGSDDLTPRERQVLSLVADGGTNRKVAEQLGLSAKTVNRHVENIFDKLGVSSRAAAVAKALRTGLI
;
A
#
# COMPACT_ATOMS: atom_id res chain seq x y z
N MET A 1 -32.02 -27.33 -37.03
CA MET A 1 -31.81 -28.06 -38.27
C MET A 1 -30.33 -28.01 -38.62
N VAL A 2 -29.80 -29.22 -38.63
CA VAL A 2 -28.65 -29.80 -39.34
C VAL A 2 -27.29 -29.63 -38.69
N THR A 3 -26.89 -30.62 -37.86
CA THR A 3 -25.62 -31.33 -37.89
C THR A 3 -25.58 -32.24 -39.12
N PRO A 4 -24.50 -32.94 -39.53
CA PRO A 4 -23.28 -33.35 -38.83
C PRO A 4 -22.01 -33.53 -39.70
N ALA A 5 -20.98 -34.12 -39.09
CA ALA A 5 -20.11 -35.24 -39.47
C ALA A 5 -18.62 -34.95 -39.72
N PHE A 6 -17.85 -35.58 -38.86
CA PHE A 6 -16.75 -36.56 -39.04
C PHE A 6 -15.89 -36.48 -40.33
N ILE A 7 -14.57 -36.45 -40.16
CA ILE A 7 -13.64 -37.47 -40.70
C ILE A 7 -12.33 -37.45 -39.90
N ALA A 8 -11.93 -38.65 -39.46
CA ALA A 8 -10.62 -39.00 -38.92
C ALA A 8 -9.70 -39.48 -40.04
N SER A 9 -8.38 -39.27 -39.93
CA SER A 9 -7.37 -40.16 -40.48
C SER A 9 -5.99 -39.93 -39.87
N ASP A 10 -5.52 -40.82 -39.42
CA ASP A 10 -4.41 -41.67 -39.02
C ASP A 10 -3.04 -41.36 -39.68
N ALA A 11 -2.02 -41.86 -38.97
CA ALA A 11 -0.62 -42.18 -39.32
C ALA A 11 0.40 -41.06 -38.98
N GLY A 12 1.42 -41.26 -38.16
CA GLY A 12 2.15 -42.45 -37.79
C GLY A 12 3.61 -42.06 -37.52
N ARG A 13 4.16 -42.43 -36.36
CA ARG A 13 5.58 -42.70 -36.04
C ARG A 13 6.66 -41.67 -36.36
N SER A 14 7.32 -41.19 -35.30
CA SER A 14 8.77 -41.46 -35.13
C SER A 14 9.24 -41.17 -33.70
N MET A 15 9.86 -42.18 -33.07
CA MET A 15 10.65 -42.10 -31.83
C MET A 15 11.98 -41.39 -32.09
N SER A 16 12.42 -40.53 -31.16
CA SER A 16 13.84 -40.51 -30.77
C SER A 16 14.07 -39.67 -29.49
N LYS A 17 14.38 -40.38 -28.43
CA LYS A 17 15.33 -40.09 -27.32
C LYS A 17 15.75 -38.66 -27.02
N PHE A 18 15.43 -38.17 -25.80
CA PHE A 18 16.47 -37.63 -24.90
C PHE A 18 16.11 -37.97 -23.44
N LEU A 19 17.02 -38.69 -22.80
CA LEU A 19 17.04 -39.04 -21.37
C LEU A 19 17.68 -37.93 -20.54
N HIS A 20 17.26 -37.90 -19.28
CA HIS A 20 17.89 -37.39 -18.07
C HIS A 20 17.46 -36.02 -17.58
N SER A 21 16.54 -36.03 -16.62
CA SER A 21 16.75 -35.45 -15.30
C SER A 21 15.67 -36.02 -14.36
N GLY A 22 16.09 -36.71 -13.32
CA GLY A 22 15.24 -37.50 -12.44
C GLY A 22 14.37 -36.66 -11.52
N ALA A 23 13.09 -36.65 -11.79
CA ALA A 23 12.08 -36.44 -10.78
C ALA A 23 11.59 -37.81 -10.35
N VAL A 24 12.02 -38.26 -9.19
CA VAL A 24 11.43 -39.43 -8.52
C VAL A 24 10.02 -39.03 -8.11
N VAL A 25 9.06 -39.33 -8.96
CA VAL A 25 7.67 -39.37 -8.54
C VAL A 25 7.56 -40.58 -7.62
N TYR A 26 7.54 -40.31 -6.32
CA TYR A 26 7.07 -41.27 -5.34
C TYR A 26 5.59 -41.54 -5.64
N VAL A 27 5.31 -42.52 -6.47
CA VAL A 27 4.04 -43.25 -6.46
C VAL A 27 4.10 -44.11 -5.21
N GLY A 28 3.73 -43.51 -4.06
CA GLY A 28 3.54 -44.26 -2.83
C GLY A 28 2.43 -45.30 -3.09
N GLU A 29 2.73 -46.53 -2.78
CA GLU A 29 1.77 -47.64 -2.74
C GLU A 29 0.55 -47.17 -1.98
N MET A 30 -0.64 -47.32 -2.55
CA MET A 30 -1.91 -47.04 -1.89
C MET A 30 -1.96 -47.91 -0.62
N SER A 31 -1.94 -47.25 0.54
CA SER A 31 -2.09 -47.90 1.84
C SER A 31 -3.42 -48.66 1.83
N GLN A 32 -3.38 -49.97 2.02
CA GLN A 32 -4.58 -50.83 2.03
C GLN A 32 -5.33 -50.72 3.39
N ASN A 33 -4.86 -49.89 4.30
CA ASN A 33 -5.44 -49.74 5.64
C ASN A 33 -5.93 -48.30 5.87
N PRO A 34 -7.25 -48.04 5.99
CA PRO A 34 -7.81 -46.71 6.25
C PRO A 34 -7.21 -46.03 7.49
N LEU A 35 -6.81 -46.77 8.52
CA LEU A 35 -6.18 -46.25 9.70
C LEU A 35 -4.79 -45.65 9.44
N GLU A 36 -4.02 -46.24 8.53
CA GLU A 36 -2.72 -45.70 8.12
C GLU A 36 -2.88 -44.40 7.30
N ALA A 37 -3.91 -44.33 6.44
CA ALA A 37 -4.20 -43.11 5.69
C ALA A 37 -4.58 -41.94 6.61
N ILE A 38 -5.43 -42.15 7.60
CA ILE A 38 -5.80 -41.12 8.61
C ILE A 38 -4.57 -40.73 9.43
N GLN A 39 -3.75 -41.68 9.87
CA GLN A 39 -2.54 -41.37 10.63
C GLN A 39 -1.55 -40.52 9.82
N ALA A 40 -1.35 -40.84 8.54
CA ALA A 40 -0.50 -40.04 7.66
C ALA A 40 -1.03 -38.61 7.49
N ALA A 41 -2.36 -38.40 7.45
CA ALA A 41 -2.99 -37.09 7.39
C ALA A 41 -2.76 -36.31 8.70
N ARG A 42 -2.94 -36.94 9.84
CA ARG A 42 -2.69 -36.34 11.18
C ARG A 42 -1.21 -35.95 11.33
N ASP A 43 -0.29 -36.80 10.90
CA ASP A 43 1.14 -36.51 10.93
C ASP A 43 1.53 -35.35 10.01
N ALA A 44 0.92 -35.24 8.83
CA ALA A 44 1.11 -34.10 7.93
C ALA A 44 0.57 -32.80 8.58
N TYR A 45 -0.59 -32.87 9.21
CA TYR A 45 -1.18 -31.74 9.94
C TYR A 45 -0.25 -31.25 11.06
N GLN A 46 0.28 -32.18 11.88
CA GLN A 46 1.21 -31.83 12.99
C GLN A 46 2.51 -31.21 12.49
N ARG A 47 2.99 -31.56 11.30
CA ARG A 47 4.17 -30.97 10.66
C ARG A 47 3.86 -29.66 9.93
N CYS A 48 2.64 -29.12 10.04
CA CYS A 48 2.20 -27.91 9.32
C CYS A 48 2.27 -28.04 7.78
N ALA A 49 2.23 -29.27 7.27
CA ALA A 49 2.16 -29.57 5.84
C ALA A 49 0.69 -29.51 5.36
N TRP A 50 0.14 -28.30 5.39
CA TRP A 50 -1.31 -28.03 5.29
C TRP A 50 -1.95 -28.56 4.01
N ALA A 51 -1.31 -28.35 2.85
CA ALA A 51 -1.83 -28.81 1.57
C ALA A 51 -1.80 -30.35 1.49
N ASP A 52 -0.70 -30.96 1.96
CA ASP A 52 -0.54 -32.41 2.01
C ASP A 52 -1.53 -33.04 2.99
N ALA A 53 -1.70 -32.43 4.18
CA ALA A 53 -2.68 -32.87 5.17
C ALA A 53 -4.10 -32.85 4.58
N THR A 54 -4.47 -31.77 3.89
CA THR A 54 -5.79 -31.67 3.22
C THR A 54 -6.00 -32.80 2.22
N ASP A 55 -5.02 -33.05 1.33
CA ASP A 55 -5.14 -34.10 0.32
C ASP A 55 -5.22 -35.50 0.94
N LEU A 56 -4.47 -35.72 2.01
CA LEU A 56 -4.49 -37.00 2.74
C LEU A 56 -5.81 -37.20 3.49
N PHE A 57 -6.35 -36.17 4.17
CA PHE A 57 -7.66 -36.26 4.82
C PHE A 57 -8.78 -36.52 3.79
N VAL A 58 -8.78 -35.80 2.65
CA VAL A 58 -9.77 -36.01 1.59
C VAL A 58 -9.71 -37.43 1.03
N ARG A 59 -8.51 -38.01 0.85
CA ARG A 59 -8.35 -39.40 0.42
C ARG A 59 -8.84 -40.39 1.47
N ALA A 60 -8.45 -40.18 2.75
CA ALA A 60 -8.89 -41.03 3.84
C ALA A 60 -10.42 -41.00 3.99
N ASP A 61 -11.04 -39.83 3.81
CA ASP A 61 -12.50 -39.65 3.83
C ASP A 61 -13.23 -40.40 2.72
N ALA A 62 -12.62 -40.54 1.54
CA ALA A 62 -13.17 -41.33 0.43
C ALA A 62 -13.14 -42.85 0.69
N GLU A 63 -12.22 -43.32 1.54
CA GLU A 63 -12.11 -44.71 1.93
C GLU A 63 -12.97 -45.05 3.17
N SER A 64 -12.98 -44.15 4.15
CA SER A 64 -13.74 -44.27 5.40
C SER A 64 -14.10 -42.89 5.92
N GLN A 65 -15.37 -42.69 6.25
CA GLN A 65 -15.86 -41.39 6.75
C GLN A 65 -15.02 -40.91 7.96
N LEU A 66 -14.51 -39.67 7.88
CA LEU A 66 -13.72 -39.06 8.93
C LEU A 66 -14.55 -38.84 10.20
N GLU A 67 -13.90 -39.02 11.35
CA GLU A 67 -14.45 -38.62 12.64
C GLU A 67 -14.44 -37.09 12.78
N VAL A 68 -15.20 -36.57 13.74
CA VAL A 68 -15.34 -35.12 14.00
C VAL A 68 -13.99 -34.43 14.17
N ILE A 69 -13.08 -35.04 14.94
CA ILE A 69 -11.74 -34.48 15.19
C ILE A 69 -10.89 -34.34 13.90
N ASP A 70 -11.01 -35.28 13.00
CA ASP A 70 -10.29 -35.26 11.71
C ASP A 70 -10.95 -34.31 10.72
N LEU A 71 -12.29 -34.16 10.78
CA LEU A 71 -13.00 -33.13 10.02
C LEU A 71 -12.61 -31.71 10.47
N GLU A 72 -12.46 -31.47 11.78
CA GLU A 72 -11.96 -30.19 12.30
C GLU A 72 -10.52 -29.92 11.81
N ALA A 73 -9.64 -30.93 11.87
CA ALA A 73 -8.29 -30.80 11.34
C ALA A 73 -8.28 -30.49 9.83
N LEU A 74 -9.16 -31.16 9.07
CA LEU A 74 -9.34 -30.88 7.64
C LEU A 74 -9.79 -29.44 7.38
N VAL A 75 -10.74 -28.89 8.15
CA VAL A 75 -11.19 -27.48 8.04
C VAL A 75 -10.03 -26.52 8.14
N TRP A 76 -9.21 -26.66 9.18
CA TRP A 76 -8.09 -25.75 9.39
C TRP A 76 -6.98 -25.92 8.37
N ALA A 77 -6.62 -27.18 8.03
CA ALA A 77 -5.62 -27.44 6.99
C ALA A 77 -6.04 -26.86 5.64
N ALA A 78 -7.28 -27.12 5.23
CA ALA A 78 -7.82 -26.62 3.97
C ALA A 78 -7.91 -25.09 3.93
N GLY A 79 -8.33 -24.46 5.04
CA GLY A 79 -8.42 -23.01 5.15
C GLY A 79 -7.06 -22.32 4.98
N ILE A 80 -6.01 -22.85 5.60
CA ILE A 80 -4.64 -22.34 5.50
C ILE A 80 -4.04 -22.60 4.12
N ALA A 81 -4.34 -23.77 3.52
CA ALA A 81 -3.88 -24.16 2.20
C ALA A 81 -4.64 -23.46 1.05
N ALA A 82 -5.63 -22.59 1.34
CA ALA A 82 -6.53 -21.95 0.38
C ALA A 82 -7.36 -22.94 -0.46
N LYS A 83 -7.75 -24.08 0.15
CA LYS A 83 -8.62 -25.09 -0.46
C LYS A 83 -10.06 -24.91 0.02
N ASP A 84 -10.72 -23.87 -0.51
CA ASP A 84 -12.00 -23.36 -0.03
C ASP A 84 -13.14 -24.37 -0.12
N ARG A 85 -13.16 -25.16 -1.19
CA ARG A 85 -14.18 -26.17 -1.42
C ARG A 85 -14.13 -27.27 -0.35
N GLU A 86 -12.94 -27.74 -0.04
CA GLU A 86 -12.68 -28.76 0.96
C GLU A 86 -13.01 -28.26 2.37
N MET A 87 -12.61 -27.01 2.67
CA MET A 87 -12.93 -26.35 3.94
C MET A 87 -14.44 -26.24 4.14
N LEU A 88 -15.16 -25.70 3.16
CA LEU A 88 -16.60 -25.50 3.25
C LEU A 88 -17.38 -26.80 3.36
N ALA A 89 -17.01 -27.82 2.56
CA ALA A 89 -17.64 -29.13 2.64
C ALA A 89 -17.45 -29.80 4.02
N ALA A 90 -16.24 -29.68 4.61
CA ALA A 90 -15.99 -30.20 5.94
C ALA A 90 -16.78 -29.42 7.03
N LEU A 91 -16.86 -28.09 6.93
CA LEU A 91 -17.65 -27.25 7.84
C LEU A 91 -19.16 -27.56 7.77
N GLU A 92 -19.70 -27.78 6.59
CA GLU A 92 -21.12 -28.16 6.41
C GLU A 92 -21.42 -29.50 7.06
N ARG A 93 -20.50 -30.47 6.97
CA ARG A 93 -20.63 -31.78 7.63
C ARG A 93 -20.55 -31.66 9.15
N LEU A 94 -19.59 -30.86 9.66
CA LEU A 94 -19.51 -30.57 11.10
C LEU A 94 -20.80 -29.92 11.61
N TYR A 95 -21.32 -28.94 10.88
CA TYR A 95 -22.61 -28.30 11.23
C TYR A 95 -23.75 -29.34 11.28
N ALA A 96 -23.86 -30.21 10.29
CA ALA A 96 -24.89 -31.24 10.26
C ALA A 96 -24.75 -32.24 11.43
N HIS A 97 -23.52 -32.61 11.78
CA HIS A 97 -23.23 -33.48 12.92
C HIS A 97 -23.67 -32.85 14.25
N TYR A 98 -23.27 -31.59 14.50
CA TYR A 98 -23.62 -30.88 15.73
C TYR A 98 -25.10 -30.55 15.82
N ALA A 99 -25.76 -30.25 14.68
CA ALA A 99 -27.20 -30.03 14.64
C ALA A 99 -28.00 -31.30 14.98
N ALA A 100 -27.53 -32.48 14.63
CA ALA A 100 -28.15 -33.75 15.01
C ALA A 100 -28.04 -34.05 16.51
N GLY A 101 -27.05 -33.45 17.19
CA GLY A 101 -26.81 -33.56 18.64
C GLY A 101 -27.33 -32.39 19.46
N ASP A 102 -28.07 -31.45 18.85
CA ASP A 102 -28.56 -30.20 19.51
C ASP A 102 -27.45 -29.36 20.18
N ASP A 103 -26.20 -29.52 19.71
CA ASP A 103 -25.06 -28.71 20.18
C ASP A 103 -25.05 -27.34 19.49
N HIS A 104 -25.79 -26.42 20.09
CA HIS A 104 -25.99 -25.06 19.55
C HIS A 104 -24.68 -24.26 19.48
N GLU A 105 -23.75 -24.47 20.41
CA GLU A 105 -22.49 -23.76 20.43
C GLU A 105 -21.62 -24.14 19.23
N GLN A 106 -21.42 -25.45 18.98
CA GLN A 106 -20.64 -25.93 17.86
C GLN A 106 -21.34 -25.69 16.52
N CYS A 107 -22.67 -25.72 16.48
CA CYS A 107 -23.44 -25.28 15.33
C CYS A 107 -23.16 -23.81 14.97
N ALA A 108 -23.18 -22.93 15.98
CA ALA A 108 -22.89 -21.51 15.77
C ALA A 108 -21.46 -21.31 15.25
N ARG A 109 -20.48 -22.05 15.80
CA ARG A 109 -19.07 -22.01 15.37
C ARG A 109 -18.90 -22.45 13.92
N ALA A 110 -19.41 -23.62 13.55
CA ALA A 110 -19.30 -24.12 12.19
C ALA A 110 -20.01 -23.21 11.18
N ALA A 111 -21.21 -22.74 11.51
CA ALA A 111 -21.95 -21.81 10.66
C ALA A 111 -21.27 -20.44 10.53
N PHE A 112 -20.63 -19.92 11.59
CA PHE A 112 -19.85 -18.68 11.52
C PHE A 112 -18.69 -18.80 10.52
N TRP A 113 -17.88 -19.87 10.61
CA TRP A 113 -16.75 -20.06 9.71
C TRP A 113 -17.21 -20.33 8.27
N CYS A 114 -18.31 -21.06 8.04
CA CYS A 114 -18.97 -21.14 6.72
C CYS A 114 -19.33 -19.76 6.19
N GLY A 115 -19.96 -18.96 7.03
CA GLY A 115 -20.41 -17.62 6.69
C GLY A 115 -19.24 -16.69 6.34
N LEU A 116 -18.25 -16.63 7.22
CA LEU A 116 -17.06 -15.80 7.02
C LEU A 116 -16.30 -16.21 5.75
N ARG A 117 -16.09 -17.52 5.52
CA ARG A 117 -15.37 -17.98 4.33
C ARG A 117 -16.13 -17.66 3.06
N ASN A 118 -17.45 -17.92 3.00
CA ASN A 118 -18.27 -17.55 1.84
C ASN A 118 -18.20 -16.03 1.56
N MET A 119 -18.23 -15.18 2.59
CA MET A 119 -18.05 -13.73 2.41
C MET A 119 -16.68 -13.39 1.79
N LEU A 120 -15.62 -14.03 2.28
CA LEU A 120 -14.25 -13.81 1.80
C LEU A 120 -14.02 -14.29 0.36
N ILE A 121 -14.72 -15.35 -0.09
CA ILE A 121 -14.64 -15.82 -1.48
C ILE A 121 -15.65 -15.11 -2.41
N GLY A 122 -16.41 -14.13 -1.91
CA GLY A 122 -17.33 -13.30 -2.71
C GLY A 122 -18.76 -13.85 -2.81
N GLU A 123 -19.05 -14.98 -2.17
CA GLU A 123 -20.38 -15.59 -2.11
C GLU A 123 -21.22 -14.93 -0.99
N ALA A 124 -21.45 -13.60 -1.12
CA ALA A 124 -22.04 -12.78 -0.06
C ALA A 124 -23.44 -13.24 0.39
N VAL A 125 -24.25 -13.75 -0.53
CA VAL A 125 -25.60 -14.24 -0.22
C VAL A 125 -25.55 -15.50 0.64
N LEU A 126 -24.72 -16.47 0.25
CA LEU A 126 -24.50 -17.70 1.02
C LEU A 126 -23.85 -17.37 2.37
N GLY A 127 -22.84 -16.49 2.38
CA GLY A 127 -22.18 -16.04 3.60
C GLY A 127 -23.17 -15.41 4.59
N SER A 128 -24.03 -14.52 4.12
CA SER A 128 -25.09 -13.90 4.95
C SER A 128 -26.06 -14.94 5.51
N GLY A 129 -26.48 -15.90 4.70
CA GLY A 129 -27.37 -16.99 5.15
C GLY A 129 -26.75 -17.83 6.26
N TRP A 130 -25.47 -18.18 6.15
CA TRP A 130 -24.74 -18.91 7.17
C TRP A 130 -24.55 -18.12 8.46
N LEU A 131 -24.21 -16.81 8.36
CA LEU A 131 -24.11 -15.94 9.55
C LEU A 131 -25.45 -15.78 10.28
N GLN A 132 -26.57 -15.68 9.56
CA GLN A 132 -27.89 -15.67 10.17
C GLN A 132 -28.22 -17.00 10.87
N ARG A 133 -27.77 -18.11 10.30
CA ARG A 133 -27.92 -19.43 10.91
C ARG A 133 -27.08 -19.54 12.18
N ALA A 134 -25.84 -19.07 12.16
CA ALA A 134 -24.98 -18.98 13.34
C ALA A 134 -25.62 -18.12 14.45
N ALA A 135 -26.19 -16.97 14.10
CA ALA A 135 -26.88 -16.09 15.05
C ALA A 135 -28.07 -16.78 15.74
N ARG A 136 -28.90 -17.52 14.99
CA ARG A 136 -30.03 -18.28 15.56
C ARG A 136 -29.55 -19.34 16.57
N HIS A 137 -28.47 -20.06 16.28
CA HIS A 137 -27.92 -21.00 17.25
C HIS A 137 -27.36 -20.29 18.48
N ALA A 138 -26.69 -19.16 18.31
CA ALA A 138 -26.16 -18.37 19.41
C ALA A 138 -27.25 -17.81 20.36
N GLU A 139 -28.51 -17.63 19.89
CA GLU A 139 -29.63 -17.26 20.75
C GLU A 139 -29.91 -18.31 21.84
N HIS A 140 -29.59 -19.57 21.57
CA HIS A 140 -29.78 -20.70 22.49
C HIS A 140 -28.57 -20.96 23.40
N THR A 141 -27.50 -20.16 23.28
CA THR A 141 -26.30 -20.24 24.13
C THR A 141 -26.29 -19.16 25.21
N PRO A 142 -25.51 -19.30 26.29
CA PRO A 142 -25.32 -18.26 27.30
C PRO A 142 -24.90 -16.93 26.70
N THR A 143 -25.23 -15.81 27.35
CA THR A 143 -24.94 -14.46 26.84
C THR A 143 -23.44 -14.19 26.66
N GLU A 144 -22.61 -14.82 27.48
CA GLU A 144 -21.15 -14.69 27.47
C GLU A 144 -20.46 -15.77 26.63
N CYS A 145 -21.24 -16.54 25.85
CA CYS A 145 -20.69 -17.55 24.96
C CYS A 145 -19.78 -16.90 23.88
N VAL A 146 -18.61 -17.46 23.69
CA VAL A 146 -17.58 -17.00 22.74
C VAL A 146 -18.14 -16.84 21.33
N GLN A 147 -19.08 -17.70 20.90
CA GLN A 147 -19.68 -17.65 19.57
C GLN A 147 -20.47 -16.35 19.32
N ARG A 148 -21.03 -15.74 20.37
CA ARG A 148 -21.66 -14.41 20.26
C ARG A 148 -20.64 -13.32 20.00
N GLY A 149 -19.44 -13.42 20.59
CA GLY A 149 -18.32 -12.52 20.31
C GLY A 149 -17.86 -12.60 18.84
N TYR A 150 -17.69 -13.80 18.30
CA TYR A 150 -17.36 -13.98 16.88
C TYR A 150 -18.39 -13.34 15.94
N LEU A 151 -19.68 -13.39 16.26
CA LEU A 151 -20.75 -12.77 15.46
C LEU A 151 -20.74 -11.24 15.47
N LEU A 152 -20.04 -10.61 16.40
CA LEU A 152 -19.82 -9.15 16.37
C LEU A 152 -18.84 -8.74 15.27
N LEU A 153 -17.87 -9.59 14.89
CA LEU A 153 -16.84 -9.25 13.91
C LEU A 153 -17.40 -8.87 12.52
N PRO A 154 -18.30 -9.66 11.89
CA PRO A 154 -18.93 -9.25 10.63
C PRO A 154 -19.72 -7.94 10.75
N GLN A 155 -20.34 -7.67 11.91
CA GLN A 155 -21.07 -6.43 12.15
C GLN A 155 -20.12 -5.23 12.18
N THR A 156 -18.95 -5.36 12.81
CA THR A 156 -17.93 -4.31 12.80
C THR A 156 -17.45 -3.98 11.37
N PHE A 157 -17.25 -4.98 10.50
CA PHE A 157 -16.91 -4.75 9.10
C PHE A 157 -18.01 -4.00 8.34
N MET A 158 -19.28 -4.32 8.59
CA MET A 158 -20.42 -3.62 7.98
C MET A 158 -20.51 -2.16 8.41
N LEU A 159 -20.28 -1.88 9.70
CA LEU A 159 -20.25 -0.52 10.24
C LEU A 159 -19.09 0.29 9.68
N ARG A 160 -17.89 -0.29 9.62
CA ARG A 160 -16.70 0.33 8.98
C ARG A 160 -16.99 0.73 7.52
N ARG A 161 -17.69 -0.12 6.77
CA ARG A 161 -18.09 0.19 5.37
C ARG A 161 -19.12 1.33 5.28
N LYS A 162 -19.96 1.50 6.30
CA LYS A 162 -20.93 2.61 6.39
C LYS A 162 -20.31 3.90 6.93
N GLY A 163 -19.05 3.86 7.40
CA GLY A 163 -18.37 4.99 8.03
C GLY A 163 -18.74 5.19 9.51
N ASP A 164 -19.50 4.27 10.11
CA ASP A 164 -19.85 4.32 11.55
C ASP A 164 -18.73 3.65 12.38
N TYR A 165 -17.61 4.35 12.46
CA TYR A 165 -16.39 3.84 13.08
C TYR A 165 -16.49 3.76 14.61
N GLU A 166 -17.18 4.70 15.26
CA GLU A 166 -17.32 4.69 16.72
C GLU A 166 -18.14 3.49 17.20
N THR A 167 -19.26 3.21 16.55
CA THR A 167 -20.03 2.00 16.87
C THR A 167 -19.23 0.72 16.58
N ALA A 168 -18.42 0.71 15.52
CA ALA A 168 -17.55 -0.42 15.19
C ALA A 168 -16.48 -0.65 16.28
N VAL A 169 -15.87 0.41 16.84
CA VAL A 169 -14.91 0.31 17.96
C VAL A 169 -15.60 -0.31 19.18
N ASN A 170 -16.77 0.18 19.55
CA ASN A 170 -17.51 -0.32 20.72
C ASN A 170 -17.89 -1.81 20.58
N LEU A 171 -18.30 -2.25 19.37
CA LEU A 171 -18.59 -3.66 19.13
C LEU A 171 -17.34 -4.54 19.16
N ALA A 172 -16.22 -4.04 18.63
CA ALA A 172 -14.95 -4.76 18.71
C ALA A 172 -14.47 -4.88 20.17
N GLU A 173 -14.64 -3.84 20.99
CA GLU A 173 -14.33 -3.86 22.42
C GLU A 173 -15.15 -4.96 23.14
N ARG A 174 -16.45 -5.01 22.87
CA ARG A 174 -17.31 -6.06 23.45
C ARG A 174 -16.90 -7.47 22.99
N ALA A 175 -16.42 -7.63 21.75
CA ALA A 175 -15.89 -8.91 21.28
C ALA A 175 -14.59 -9.30 22.01
N ILE A 176 -13.74 -8.32 22.34
CA ILE A 176 -12.54 -8.54 23.17
C ILE A 176 -12.94 -9.03 24.57
N GLU A 177 -13.85 -8.32 25.25
CA GLU A 177 -14.32 -8.70 26.58
C GLU A 177 -14.87 -10.14 26.62
N ILE A 178 -15.69 -10.52 25.62
CA ILE A 178 -16.24 -11.88 25.52
C ILE A 178 -15.10 -12.89 25.29
N GLY A 179 -14.13 -12.58 24.44
CA GLY A 179 -12.99 -13.45 24.16
C GLY A 179 -12.09 -13.65 25.37
N GLU A 180 -11.79 -12.59 26.12
CA GLU A 180 -11.01 -12.65 27.36
C GLU A 180 -11.70 -13.49 28.44
N ASN A 181 -12.98 -13.23 28.68
CA ASN A 181 -13.78 -13.97 29.65
C ASN A 181 -13.93 -15.46 29.28
N GLY A 182 -14.04 -15.75 27.98
CA GLY A 182 -14.14 -17.11 27.45
C GLY A 182 -12.79 -17.82 27.25
N GLY A 183 -11.66 -17.13 27.48
CA GLY A 183 -10.33 -17.69 27.26
C GLY A 183 -10.04 -18.03 25.78
N GLU A 184 -10.59 -17.29 24.83
CA GLU A 184 -10.49 -17.51 23.38
C GLU A 184 -9.54 -16.50 22.72
N PRO A 185 -8.24 -16.80 22.63
CA PRO A 185 -7.23 -15.87 22.12
C PRO A 185 -7.43 -15.51 20.63
N ASP A 186 -8.00 -16.41 19.82
CA ASP A 186 -8.29 -16.14 18.43
C ASP A 186 -9.31 -15.00 18.26
N LEU A 187 -10.38 -15.01 19.08
CA LEU A 187 -11.38 -13.95 19.07
C LEU A 187 -10.79 -12.62 19.54
N VAL A 188 -10.00 -12.64 20.62
CA VAL A 188 -9.34 -11.44 21.16
C VAL A 188 -8.45 -10.81 20.10
N ALA A 189 -7.57 -11.60 19.46
CA ALA A 189 -6.66 -11.08 18.46
C ALA A 189 -7.36 -10.51 17.21
N LEU A 190 -8.39 -11.18 16.71
CA LEU A 190 -9.20 -10.68 15.59
C LEU A 190 -9.92 -9.38 15.97
N ALA A 191 -10.54 -9.31 17.12
CA ALA A 191 -11.26 -8.12 17.59
C ALA A 191 -10.30 -6.95 17.85
N CYS A 192 -9.14 -7.20 18.46
CA CYS A 192 -8.07 -6.22 18.67
C CYS A 192 -7.55 -5.66 17.33
N SER A 193 -7.27 -6.50 16.33
CA SER A 193 -6.82 -6.05 15.01
C SER A 193 -7.86 -5.14 14.32
N ILE A 194 -9.14 -5.49 14.42
CA ILE A 194 -10.24 -4.70 13.88
C ILE A 194 -10.41 -3.37 14.64
N LYS A 195 -10.36 -3.40 15.98
CA LYS A 195 -10.45 -2.20 16.84
C LYS A 195 -9.36 -1.22 16.49
N GLY A 196 -8.10 -1.67 16.48
CA GLY A 196 -6.95 -0.82 16.18
C GLY A 196 -6.98 -0.23 14.80
N GLY A 197 -7.25 -1.03 13.77
CA GLY A 197 -7.42 -0.54 12.39
C GLY A 197 -8.62 0.40 12.22
N THR A 198 -9.64 0.31 13.07
CA THR A 198 -10.78 1.25 13.08
C THR A 198 -10.42 2.56 13.75
N LEU A 199 -9.69 2.52 14.86
CA LEU A 199 -9.15 3.71 15.53
C LEU A 199 -8.19 4.49 14.62
N PHE A 200 -7.37 3.82 13.83
CA PHE A 200 -6.54 4.46 12.80
C PHE A 200 -7.39 5.26 11.79
N ARG A 201 -8.54 4.71 11.34
CA ARG A 201 -9.44 5.42 10.42
C ARG A 201 -10.09 6.66 11.05
N LEU A 202 -10.25 6.67 12.37
CA LEU A 202 -10.71 7.82 13.14
C LEU A 202 -9.62 8.89 13.36
N GLY A 203 -8.37 8.60 13.02
CA GLY A 203 -7.21 9.43 13.34
C GLY A 203 -6.73 9.31 14.79
N ARG A 204 -7.22 8.30 15.54
CA ARG A 204 -6.83 8.02 16.93
C ARG A 204 -5.68 7.02 16.94
N ILE A 205 -4.52 7.45 16.40
CA ILE A 205 -3.40 6.56 16.10
C ILE A 205 -2.81 5.96 17.37
N ASP A 206 -2.51 6.78 18.38
CA ASP A 206 -1.92 6.30 19.64
C ASP A 206 -2.82 5.29 20.35
N GLU A 207 -4.13 5.54 20.37
CA GLU A 207 -5.09 4.61 20.94
C GLU A 207 -5.20 3.31 20.14
N GLY A 208 -5.04 3.39 18.82
CA GLY A 208 -5.08 2.24 17.92
C GLY A 208 -3.88 1.31 18.07
N TYR A 209 -2.73 1.83 18.50
CA TYR A 209 -1.55 0.99 18.71
C TYR A 209 -1.76 -0.03 19.83
N VAL A 210 -2.45 0.31 20.90
CA VAL A 210 -2.65 -0.58 22.04
C VAL A 210 -3.26 -1.92 21.63
N PRO A 211 -4.43 -1.97 20.98
CA PRO A 211 -5.01 -3.25 20.54
C PRO A 211 -4.21 -3.89 19.39
N ILE A 212 -3.53 -3.13 18.54
CA ILE A 212 -2.66 -3.70 17.49
C ILE A 212 -1.49 -4.44 18.10
N ASP A 213 -0.80 -3.84 19.06
CA ASP A 213 0.35 -4.44 19.71
C ASP A 213 -0.07 -5.71 20.49
N GLU A 214 -1.25 -5.71 21.16
CA GLU A 214 -1.80 -6.90 21.80
C GLU A 214 -2.08 -8.03 20.80
N ALA A 215 -2.74 -7.73 19.69
CA ALA A 215 -3.00 -8.72 18.64
C ALA A 215 -1.72 -9.32 18.06
N MET A 216 -0.68 -8.48 17.88
CA MET A 216 0.63 -8.93 17.38
C MET A 216 1.40 -9.77 18.40
N LEU A 217 1.31 -9.45 19.69
CA LEU A 217 1.86 -10.28 20.77
C LEU A 217 1.22 -11.67 20.78
N LEU A 218 -0.11 -11.73 20.67
CA LEU A 218 -0.84 -12.99 20.58
C LEU A 218 -0.42 -13.80 19.35
N ALA A 219 -0.34 -13.15 18.16
CA ALA A 219 0.06 -13.81 16.92
C ALA A 219 1.52 -14.33 16.98
N SER A 220 2.42 -13.58 17.61
CA SER A 220 3.84 -13.95 17.75
C SER A 220 4.11 -15.03 18.80
N SER A 221 3.23 -15.14 19.80
CA SER A 221 3.38 -16.10 20.90
C SER A 221 3.10 -17.56 20.53
N GLY A 222 2.54 -17.80 19.33
CA GLY A 222 2.08 -19.13 18.91
C GLY A 222 0.80 -19.61 19.59
N ARG A 223 0.08 -18.72 20.28
CA ARG A 223 -1.18 -19.03 20.98
C ARG A 223 -2.39 -19.06 20.07
N LEU A 224 -2.30 -18.41 18.90
CA LEU A 224 -3.37 -18.38 17.92
C LEU A 224 -3.35 -19.58 16.98
N SER A 225 -4.52 -19.94 16.47
CA SER A 225 -4.58 -20.84 15.33
C SER A 225 -3.82 -20.25 14.13
N PRO A 226 -3.16 -21.08 13.31
CA PRO A 226 -2.39 -20.58 12.16
C PRO A 226 -3.21 -19.76 11.17
N LEU A 227 -4.50 -20.09 10.98
CA LEU A 227 -5.40 -19.34 10.12
C LEU A 227 -5.65 -17.92 10.67
N VAL A 228 -5.94 -17.81 11.96
CA VAL A 228 -6.16 -16.51 12.62
C VAL A 228 -4.87 -15.69 12.67
N SER A 229 -3.73 -16.31 12.96
CA SER A 229 -2.43 -15.62 12.90
C SER A 229 -2.21 -14.93 11.56
N GLY A 230 -2.46 -15.63 10.45
CA GLY A 230 -2.34 -15.07 9.11
C GLY A 230 -3.32 -13.91 8.86
N ILE A 231 -4.57 -14.03 9.29
CA ILE A 231 -5.58 -12.95 9.16
C ILE A 231 -5.14 -11.71 9.94
N VAL A 232 -4.69 -11.87 11.18
CA VAL A 232 -4.24 -10.78 12.07
C VAL A 232 -3.04 -10.05 11.46
N TYR A 233 -2.01 -10.77 11.02
CA TYR A 233 -0.87 -10.16 10.35
C TYR A 233 -1.28 -9.34 9.12
N CYS A 234 -2.12 -9.91 8.25
CA CYS A 234 -2.56 -9.22 7.03
C CYS A 234 -3.39 -7.96 7.34
N GLU A 235 -4.34 -8.02 8.27
CA GLU A 235 -5.19 -6.87 8.62
C GLU A 235 -4.36 -5.74 9.26
N ILE A 236 -3.40 -6.07 10.12
CA ILE A 236 -2.56 -5.08 10.80
C ILE A 236 -1.61 -4.40 9.82
N VAL A 237 -0.90 -5.15 8.98
CA VAL A 237 -0.01 -4.56 7.97
C VAL A 237 -0.80 -3.67 7.01
N ALA A 238 -1.97 -4.15 6.53
CA ALA A 238 -2.85 -3.35 5.68
C ALA A 238 -3.36 -2.08 6.37
N SER A 239 -3.65 -2.14 7.67
CA SER A 239 -4.10 -0.98 8.44
C SER A 239 -2.98 0.06 8.63
N CYS A 240 -1.75 -0.37 8.91
CA CYS A 240 -0.57 0.50 9.00
C CYS A 240 -0.26 1.18 7.65
N CYS A 241 -0.23 0.41 6.55
CA CYS A 241 0.00 0.96 5.20
C CYS A 241 -1.04 2.03 4.84
N ARG A 242 -2.29 1.85 5.22
CA ARG A 242 -3.40 2.76 4.90
C ARG A 242 -3.28 4.13 5.54
N VAL A 243 -2.67 4.22 6.71
CA VAL A 243 -2.43 5.50 7.42
C VAL A 243 -0.98 5.96 7.32
N LEU A 244 -0.24 5.38 6.39
CA LEU A 244 1.18 5.65 6.15
C LEU A 244 2.10 5.38 7.36
N GLU A 245 1.69 4.50 8.29
CA GLU A 245 2.57 4.02 9.37
C GLU A 245 3.61 3.01 8.83
N VAL A 246 4.43 3.50 7.91
CA VAL A 246 5.35 2.68 7.12
C VAL A 246 6.48 2.05 7.93
N VAL A 247 6.88 2.64 9.07
CA VAL A 247 7.89 2.06 9.96
C VAL A 247 7.36 0.77 10.56
N ARG A 248 6.17 0.82 11.17
CA ARG A 248 5.51 -0.37 11.72
C ARG A 248 5.12 -1.37 10.63
N ALA A 249 4.62 -0.89 9.48
CA ALA A 249 4.31 -1.76 8.35
C ALA A 249 5.54 -2.57 7.91
N ARG A 250 6.73 -1.96 7.87
CA ARG A 250 7.99 -2.63 7.54
C ARG A 250 8.36 -3.70 8.57
N GLU A 251 8.31 -3.36 9.86
CA GLU A 251 8.61 -4.30 10.94
C GLU A 251 7.67 -5.51 10.93
N TRP A 252 6.36 -5.26 10.83
CA TRP A 252 5.36 -6.32 10.79
C TRP A 252 5.41 -7.16 9.51
N THR A 253 5.75 -6.55 8.38
CA THR A 253 5.97 -7.27 7.12
C THR A 253 7.18 -8.22 7.23
N ALA A 254 8.23 -7.84 7.94
CA ALA A 254 9.36 -8.72 8.20
C ALA A 254 8.96 -9.94 9.04
N ILE A 255 8.16 -9.73 10.10
CA ILE A 255 7.63 -10.80 10.95
C ILE A 255 6.70 -11.73 10.16
N LEU A 256 5.78 -11.16 9.37
CA LEU A 256 4.90 -11.94 8.48
C LEU A 256 5.70 -12.74 7.45
N THR A 257 6.75 -12.17 6.88
CA THR A 257 7.63 -12.88 5.93
C THR A 257 8.30 -14.08 6.59
N ASP A 258 8.78 -13.92 7.82
CA ASP A 258 9.37 -15.01 8.58
C ASP A 258 8.34 -16.09 8.94
N TRP A 259 7.13 -15.69 9.31
CA TRP A 259 6.02 -16.61 9.53
C TRP A 259 5.66 -17.39 8.26
N CYS A 260 5.53 -16.73 7.10
CA CYS A 260 5.28 -17.39 5.80
C CYS A 260 6.40 -18.38 5.43
N ARG A 261 7.67 -18.03 5.72
CA ARG A 261 8.82 -18.91 5.48
C ARG A 261 8.76 -20.18 6.34
N ARG A 262 8.31 -20.06 7.58
CA ARG A 262 8.08 -21.22 8.47
C ARG A 262 6.84 -22.03 8.11
N ASN A 263 5.89 -21.43 7.37
CA ASN A 263 4.64 -22.05 6.93
C ASN A 263 4.52 -22.03 5.39
N PRO A 264 5.38 -22.71 4.63
CA PRO A 264 5.47 -22.59 3.16
C PRO A 264 4.21 -23.04 2.42
N GLN A 265 3.35 -23.83 3.07
CA GLN A 265 2.07 -24.29 2.52
C GLN A 265 0.88 -23.40 2.94
N ALA A 266 1.10 -22.31 3.68
CA ALA A 266 0.06 -21.34 4.06
C ALA A 266 -0.28 -20.40 2.89
N LYS A 267 -0.81 -20.95 1.81
CA LYS A 267 -1.08 -20.24 0.56
C LYS A 267 -2.14 -19.14 0.70
N ALA A 268 -3.08 -19.28 1.64
CA ALA A 268 -4.13 -18.30 1.87
C ALA A 268 -3.59 -16.88 2.15
N PHE A 269 -2.37 -16.76 2.65
CA PHE A 269 -1.76 -15.48 3.05
C PHE A 269 -0.56 -15.09 2.19
N SER A 270 0.01 -16.03 1.42
CA SER A 270 1.23 -15.78 0.66
C SER A 270 1.11 -14.61 -0.33
N GLY A 271 0.00 -14.51 -1.04
CA GLY A 271 -0.21 -13.45 -2.03
C GLY A 271 -0.31 -12.06 -1.41
N VAL A 272 -1.03 -11.91 -0.29
CA VAL A 272 -1.15 -10.62 0.43
C VAL A 272 0.19 -10.23 1.06
N CYS A 273 0.90 -11.19 1.66
CA CYS A 273 2.24 -10.99 2.20
C CYS A 273 3.22 -10.47 1.13
N GLN A 274 3.21 -11.06 -0.06
CA GLN A 274 4.05 -10.65 -1.18
C GLN A 274 3.72 -9.24 -1.67
N VAL A 275 2.42 -8.86 -1.71
CA VAL A 275 2.02 -7.49 -2.05
C VAL A 275 2.56 -6.47 -1.06
N HIS A 276 2.41 -6.71 0.25
CA HIS A 276 2.92 -5.80 1.27
C HIS A 276 4.45 -5.72 1.25
N ARG A 277 5.12 -6.84 1.02
CA ARG A 277 6.57 -6.85 0.85
C ARG A 277 7.00 -6.06 -0.38
N ALA A 278 6.29 -6.20 -1.50
CA ALA A 278 6.54 -5.39 -2.70
C ALA A 278 6.35 -3.90 -2.44
N GLU A 279 5.38 -3.50 -1.61
CA GLU A 279 5.16 -2.11 -1.21
C GLU A 279 6.33 -1.53 -0.41
N VAL A 280 6.80 -2.26 0.60
CA VAL A 280 7.95 -1.86 1.40
C VAL A 280 9.23 -1.78 0.55
N LEU A 281 9.51 -2.80 -0.26
CA LEU A 281 10.66 -2.83 -1.16
C LEU A 281 10.62 -1.70 -2.20
N GLN A 282 9.42 -1.36 -2.72
CA GLN A 282 9.26 -0.22 -3.64
C GLN A 282 9.66 1.09 -2.96
N LEU A 283 9.23 1.32 -1.72
CA LEU A 283 9.56 2.52 -0.95
C LEU A 283 11.06 2.61 -0.65
N GLU A 284 11.70 1.49 -0.33
CA GLU A 284 13.14 1.37 -0.09
C GLU A 284 14.01 1.46 -1.37
N GLY A 285 13.39 1.55 -2.55
CA GLY A 285 14.09 1.65 -3.83
C GLY A 285 14.50 0.32 -4.45
N ASN A 286 14.18 -0.81 -3.84
CA ASN A 286 14.47 -2.15 -4.34
C ASN A 286 13.45 -2.59 -5.42
N TRP A 287 13.28 -1.77 -6.46
CA TRP A 287 12.19 -1.91 -7.45
C TRP A 287 12.20 -3.22 -8.24
N SER A 288 13.36 -3.81 -8.46
CA SER A 288 13.46 -5.09 -9.19
C SER A 288 12.93 -6.24 -8.34
N GLU A 289 13.27 -6.26 -7.05
CA GLU A 289 12.78 -7.25 -6.10
C GLU A 289 11.29 -7.02 -5.81
N ALA A 290 10.86 -5.76 -5.63
CA ALA A 290 9.46 -5.39 -5.46
C ALA A 290 8.59 -5.88 -6.64
N PHE A 291 9.09 -5.74 -7.86
CA PHE A 291 8.38 -6.21 -9.06
C PHE A 291 8.27 -7.74 -9.07
N ALA A 292 9.35 -8.46 -8.74
CA ALA A 292 9.35 -9.91 -8.67
C ALA A 292 8.40 -10.46 -7.59
N GLU A 293 8.35 -9.83 -6.41
CA GLU A 293 7.39 -10.16 -5.35
C GLU A 293 5.95 -9.96 -5.83
N ALA A 294 5.66 -8.83 -6.49
CA ALA A 294 4.35 -8.56 -7.06
C ALA A 294 3.97 -9.54 -8.19
N GLU A 295 4.92 -10.03 -8.98
CA GLU A 295 4.67 -11.10 -9.97
C GLU A 295 4.31 -12.43 -9.31
N CYS A 296 4.90 -12.73 -8.16
CA CYS A 296 4.65 -13.98 -7.45
C CYS A 296 3.31 -13.96 -6.70
N ALA A 297 2.79 -12.80 -6.32
CA ALA A 297 1.65 -12.63 -5.42
C ALA A 297 0.34 -13.29 -5.90
N GLY A 298 0.21 -13.58 -7.18
CA GLY A 298 -0.99 -14.24 -7.73
C GLY A 298 -0.82 -15.71 -8.09
N ARG A 299 0.37 -16.28 -7.94
CA ARG A 299 0.64 -17.64 -8.42
C ARG A 299 0.10 -18.69 -7.46
N GLY A 300 -0.83 -19.49 -7.95
CA GLY A 300 -1.34 -20.67 -7.23
C GLY A 300 -2.40 -20.39 -6.19
N LEU A 301 -3.00 -19.21 -6.21
CA LEU A 301 -4.19 -18.86 -5.44
C LEU A 301 -5.46 -19.10 -6.28
N THR A 302 -6.59 -19.34 -5.59
CA THR A 302 -7.92 -19.46 -6.19
C THR A 302 -8.94 -18.71 -5.33
N GLY A 303 -9.95 -18.09 -5.95
CA GLY A 303 -11.03 -17.41 -5.24
C GLY A 303 -10.83 -15.90 -5.03
N THR A 304 -11.49 -15.32 -4.05
CA THR A 304 -11.55 -13.84 -3.86
C THR A 304 -10.32 -13.27 -3.17
N ALA A 305 -9.69 -14.04 -2.25
CA ALA A 305 -8.40 -13.64 -1.66
C ALA A 305 -7.33 -13.50 -2.75
N GLU A 306 -7.35 -14.40 -3.74
CA GLU A 306 -6.55 -14.30 -4.96
C GLU A 306 -6.86 -13.03 -5.74
N ARG A 307 -8.13 -12.73 -5.99
CA ARG A 307 -8.53 -11.53 -6.75
C ARG A 307 -8.02 -10.26 -6.11
N THR A 308 -8.14 -10.13 -4.80
CA THR A 308 -7.64 -8.96 -4.07
C THR A 308 -6.11 -8.86 -4.12
N ALA A 309 -5.41 -9.98 -3.91
CA ALA A 309 -3.95 -10.02 -4.01
C ALA A 309 -3.47 -9.70 -5.43
N LEU A 310 -4.13 -10.28 -6.46
CA LEU A 310 -3.84 -10.01 -7.88
C LEU A 310 -4.07 -8.56 -8.27
N ALA A 311 -5.18 -7.95 -7.81
CA ALA A 311 -5.49 -6.55 -8.10
C ALA A 311 -4.44 -5.61 -7.50
N ASN A 312 -4.07 -5.81 -6.23
CA ASN A 312 -3.02 -5.03 -5.57
C ASN A 312 -1.64 -5.28 -6.18
N ALA A 313 -1.32 -6.53 -6.54
CA ALA A 313 -0.07 -6.87 -7.23
C ALA A 313 0.03 -6.18 -8.60
N ALA A 314 -1.05 -6.18 -9.38
CA ALA A 314 -1.12 -5.45 -10.65
C ALA A 314 -0.93 -3.95 -10.43
N TYR A 315 -1.58 -3.38 -9.41
CA TYR A 315 -1.36 -1.98 -9.06
C TYR A 315 0.11 -1.68 -8.75
N ARG A 316 0.79 -2.51 -7.93
CA ARG A 316 2.22 -2.32 -7.59
C ARG A 316 3.14 -2.46 -8.80
N ARG A 317 2.90 -3.44 -9.69
CA ARG A 317 3.64 -3.54 -10.97
C ARG A 317 3.41 -2.31 -11.83
N GLY A 318 2.17 -1.82 -11.92
CA GLY A 318 1.83 -0.58 -12.60
C GLY A 318 2.62 0.63 -12.09
N GLU A 319 2.72 0.80 -10.76
CA GLU A 319 3.52 1.85 -10.12
C GLU A 319 5.00 1.77 -10.51
N ILE A 320 5.63 0.61 -10.36
CA ILE A 320 7.05 0.42 -10.68
C ILE A 320 7.33 0.68 -12.17
N LEU A 321 6.45 0.21 -13.05
CA LEU A 321 6.56 0.43 -14.50
C LEU A 321 6.40 1.92 -14.86
N ARG A 322 5.50 2.63 -14.19
CA ARG A 322 5.32 4.08 -14.34
C ARG A 322 6.59 4.83 -13.95
N LEU A 323 7.15 4.51 -12.81
CA LEU A 323 8.39 5.12 -12.30
C LEU A 323 9.59 4.87 -13.21
N ARG A 324 9.63 3.70 -13.87
CA ARG A 324 10.66 3.35 -14.87
C ARG A 324 10.41 3.91 -16.27
N GLY A 325 9.24 4.51 -16.54
CA GLY A 325 8.88 5.07 -17.83
C GLY A 325 8.29 4.07 -18.83
N ALA A 326 7.99 2.85 -18.41
CA ALA A 326 7.33 1.83 -19.24
C ALA A 326 5.81 2.04 -19.27
N PHE A 327 5.36 3.19 -19.77
CA PHE A 327 4.00 3.71 -19.61
C PHE A 327 2.91 2.81 -20.18
N GLU A 328 3.13 2.19 -21.33
CA GLU A 328 2.15 1.28 -21.95
C GLU A 328 1.92 0.03 -21.08
N LYS A 329 3.01 -0.54 -20.54
CA LYS A 329 2.93 -1.69 -19.64
C LYS A 329 2.27 -1.30 -18.32
N SER A 330 2.61 -0.12 -17.78
CA SER A 330 2.01 0.43 -16.57
C SER A 330 0.49 0.58 -16.73
N GLU A 331 0.02 1.11 -17.87
CA GLU A 331 -1.41 1.26 -18.17
C GLU A 331 -2.13 -0.08 -18.24
N ALA A 332 -1.50 -1.09 -18.83
CA ALA A 332 -2.07 -2.44 -18.88
C ALA A 332 -2.25 -3.05 -17.48
N GLU A 333 -1.28 -2.86 -16.60
CA GLU A 333 -1.35 -3.33 -15.21
C GLU A 333 -2.43 -2.58 -14.39
N TYR A 334 -2.55 -1.26 -14.54
CA TYR A 334 -3.63 -0.50 -13.88
C TYR A 334 -5.02 -0.88 -14.42
N ARG A 335 -5.14 -1.17 -15.71
CA ARG A 335 -6.37 -1.67 -16.30
C ARG A 335 -6.75 -3.01 -15.70
N LEU A 336 -5.79 -3.94 -15.60
CA LEU A 336 -5.99 -5.23 -14.98
C LEU A 336 -6.46 -5.08 -13.52
N ALA A 337 -5.84 -4.20 -12.73
CA ALA A 337 -6.28 -3.92 -11.37
C ALA A 337 -7.75 -3.44 -11.34
N GLY A 338 -8.15 -2.56 -12.27
CA GLY A 338 -9.52 -2.06 -12.40
C GLY A 338 -10.53 -3.14 -12.80
N GLU A 339 -10.19 -4.01 -13.74
CA GLU A 339 -11.03 -5.13 -14.18
C GLU A 339 -11.28 -6.14 -13.04
N ILE A 340 -10.31 -6.30 -12.15
CA ILE A 340 -10.46 -7.16 -10.96
C ILE A 340 -11.31 -6.49 -9.88
N GLY A 341 -11.43 -5.13 -9.89
CA GLY A 341 -12.27 -4.36 -8.97
C GLY A 341 -11.52 -3.45 -8.00
N LEU A 342 -10.22 -3.19 -8.21
CA LEU A 342 -9.45 -2.18 -7.47
C LEU A 342 -9.44 -0.87 -8.26
N ASP A 343 -9.88 0.24 -7.64
CA ASP A 343 -9.67 1.56 -8.24
C ASP A 343 -8.16 1.86 -8.30
N PRO A 344 -7.57 2.02 -9.52
CA PRO A 344 -6.13 2.20 -9.67
C PRO A 344 -5.66 3.64 -9.37
N GLN A 345 -6.38 4.38 -8.53
CA GLN A 345 -5.97 5.72 -8.12
C GLN A 345 -5.11 5.68 -6.84
N PRO A 346 -4.15 6.61 -6.71
CA PRO A 346 -3.81 7.73 -7.62
C PRO A 346 -2.87 7.34 -8.78
N GLY A 347 -2.41 6.10 -8.87
CA GLY A 347 -1.37 5.66 -9.81
C GLY A 347 -1.71 5.95 -11.27
N LEU A 348 -2.94 5.66 -11.69
CA LEU A 348 -3.40 5.92 -13.07
C LEU A 348 -3.45 7.43 -13.38
N ALA A 349 -3.86 8.28 -12.44
CA ALA A 349 -3.85 9.73 -12.63
C ALA A 349 -2.41 10.26 -12.75
N LEU A 350 -1.48 9.78 -11.94
CA LEU A 350 -0.06 10.11 -12.05
C LEU A 350 0.57 9.59 -13.35
N LEU A 351 0.13 8.45 -13.87
CA LEU A 351 0.53 7.97 -15.20
C LEU A 351 0.06 8.94 -16.30
N ARG A 352 -1.20 9.41 -16.25
CA ARG A 352 -1.70 10.43 -17.20
C ARG A 352 -0.88 11.71 -17.13
N LEU A 353 -0.52 12.14 -15.91
CA LEU A 353 0.36 13.30 -15.73
C LEU A 353 1.74 13.09 -16.37
N ALA A 354 2.36 11.92 -16.14
CA ALA A 354 3.66 11.57 -16.72
C ALA A 354 3.64 11.49 -18.26
N GLN A 355 2.48 11.14 -18.84
CA GLN A 355 2.23 11.16 -20.30
C GLN A 355 1.93 12.56 -20.84
N GLY A 356 1.91 13.62 -20.01
CA GLY A 356 1.54 14.99 -20.40
C GLY A 356 0.03 15.22 -20.54
N ARG A 357 -0.82 14.25 -20.21
CA ARG A 357 -2.30 14.29 -20.30
C ARG A 357 -2.89 14.93 -19.03
N ARG A 358 -2.61 16.22 -18.82
CA ARG A 358 -2.88 16.93 -17.56
C ARG A 358 -4.37 16.98 -17.23
N ASP A 359 -5.23 17.29 -18.21
CA ASP A 359 -6.69 17.41 -17.98
C ASP A 359 -7.31 16.08 -17.56
N GLU A 360 -6.85 14.97 -18.15
CA GLU A 360 -7.32 13.63 -17.78
C GLU A 360 -6.84 13.23 -16.38
N ALA A 361 -5.60 13.58 -16.02
CA ALA A 361 -5.08 13.37 -14.68
C ALA A 361 -5.91 14.14 -13.64
N ALA A 362 -6.18 15.42 -13.89
CA ALA A 362 -7.00 16.26 -13.01
C ALA A 362 -8.44 15.73 -12.87
N ALA A 363 -9.06 15.31 -13.98
CA ALA A 363 -10.41 14.74 -13.95
C ALA A 363 -10.47 13.41 -13.19
N ALA A 364 -9.47 12.55 -13.36
CA ALA A 364 -9.41 11.25 -12.69
C ALA A 364 -9.24 11.40 -11.17
N ILE A 365 -8.28 12.22 -10.74
CA ILE A 365 -8.01 12.41 -9.30
C ILE A 365 -9.14 13.16 -8.59
N ARG A 366 -9.83 14.09 -9.27
CA ARG A 366 -10.99 14.78 -8.70
C ARG A 366 -12.12 13.80 -8.42
N ARG A 367 -12.46 12.91 -9.36
CA ARG A 367 -13.45 11.85 -9.13
C ARG A 367 -13.08 10.93 -7.97
N ALA A 368 -11.81 10.55 -7.84
CA ALA A 368 -11.36 9.71 -6.73
C ALA A 368 -11.53 10.41 -5.38
N LEU A 369 -11.25 11.71 -5.30
CA LEU A 369 -11.46 12.52 -4.08
C LEU A 369 -12.95 12.68 -3.73
N GLU A 370 -13.83 12.82 -4.73
CA GLU A 370 -15.28 12.94 -4.53
C GLU A 370 -15.91 11.64 -4.00
N THR A 371 -15.42 10.48 -4.42
CA THR A 371 -15.93 9.17 -4.00
C THR A 371 -15.34 8.69 -2.68
N GLY A 372 -14.19 9.21 -2.29
CA GLY A 372 -13.43 8.79 -1.10
C GLY A 372 -13.74 9.64 0.13
N ASN A 373 -14.73 9.23 0.95
CA ASN A 373 -15.03 9.88 2.23
C ASN A 373 -14.15 9.40 3.40
N ASP A 374 -13.32 8.39 3.20
CA ASP A 374 -12.42 7.85 4.22
C ASP A 374 -11.16 8.72 4.34
N MET A 375 -10.91 9.27 5.54
CA MET A 375 -9.71 10.08 5.79
C MET A 375 -8.41 9.33 5.52
N ALA A 376 -8.37 8.04 5.83
CA ALA A 376 -7.20 7.21 5.55
C ALA A 376 -6.94 7.08 4.04
N LEU A 377 -7.98 7.03 3.20
CA LEU A 377 -7.82 7.05 1.75
C LEU A 377 -7.31 8.41 1.26
N LYS A 378 -7.75 9.50 1.89
CA LYS A 378 -7.29 10.85 1.55
C LYS A 378 -5.80 11.05 1.79
N THR A 379 -5.18 10.37 2.79
CA THR A 379 -3.73 10.46 3.01
C THR A 379 -2.91 9.99 1.81
N VAL A 380 -3.47 9.08 1.00
CA VAL A 380 -2.85 8.54 -0.22
C VAL A 380 -3.18 9.38 -1.46
N LEU A 381 -4.42 9.90 -1.56
CA LEU A 381 -4.89 10.64 -2.74
C LEU A 381 -4.40 12.08 -2.76
N LEU A 382 -4.39 12.77 -1.61
CA LEU A 382 -4.08 14.21 -1.52
C LEU A 382 -2.68 14.57 -2.02
N PRO A 383 -1.60 13.85 -1.71
CA PRO A 383 -0.27 14.18 -2.21
C PRO A 383 -0.20 14.16 -3.74
N ALA A 384 -0.82 13.15 -4.37
CA ALA A 384 -0.89 13.04 -5.82
C ALA A 384 -1.78 14.13 -6.43
N ALA A 385 -2.89 14.45 -5.79
CA ALA A 385 -3.79 15.51 -6.24
C ALA A 385 -3.12 16.88 -6.20
N ILE A 386 -2.39 17.20 -5.13
CA ILE A 386 -1.60 18.44 -5.00
C ILE A 386 -0.60 18.53 -6.16
N GLU A 387 0.15 17.46 -6.44
CA GLU A 387 1.10 17.41 -7.54
C GLU A 387 0.43 17.66 -8.90
N ILE A 388 -0.70 17.01 -9.15
CA ILE A 388 -1.45 17.12 -10.41
C ILE A 388 -1.99 18.54 -10.60
N PHE A 389 -2.61 19.12 -9.57
CA PHE A 389 -3.17 20.48 -9.69
C PHE A 389 -2.10 21.56 -9.82
N ILE A 390 -0.95 21.40 -9.16
CA ILE A 390 0.23 22.27 -9.38
C ILE A 390 0.68 22.17 -10.85
N ALA A 391 0.78 20.95 -11.39
CA ALA A 391 1.18 20.74 -12.79
C ALA A 391 0.16 21.30 -13.81
N CYS A 392 -1.12 21.39 -13.42
CA CYS A 392 -2.18 22.05 -14.20
C CYS A 392 -2.24 23.56 -13.98
N SER A 393 -1.37 24.14 -13.14
CA SER A 393 -1.39 25.56 -12.74
C SER A 393 -2.67 26.00 -11.99
N ASP A 394 -3.44 25.04 -11.45
CA ASP A 394 -4.59 25.31 -10.58
C ASP A 394 -4.12 25.40 -9.12
N LEU A 395 -3.43 26.52 -8.83
CA LEU A 395 -2.80 26.74 -7.53
C LEU A 395 -3.83 26.94 -6.40
N ASP A 396 -5.03 27.41 -6.72
CA ASP A 396 -6.10 27.56 -5.74
C ASP A 396 -6.66 26.20 -5.29
N ALA A 397 -6.82 25.25 -6.22
CA ALA A 397 -7.17 23.88 -5.86
C ALA A 397 -6.06 23.22 -5.04
N ALA A 398 -4.81 23.36 -5.47
CA ALA A 398 -3.67 22.83 -4.75
C ALA A 398 -3.58 23.36 -3.31
N GLU A 399 -3.86 24.64 -3.10
CA GLU A 399 -3.86 25.26 -1.77
C GLU A 399 -4.94 24.68 -0.86
N ARG A 400 -6.16 24.51 -1.36
CA ARG A 400 -7.24 23.87 -0.59
C ARG A 400 -6.86 22.47 -0.15
N LEU A 401 -6.24 21.67 -1.05
CA LEU A 401 -5.80 20.32 -0.75
C LEU A 401 -4.60 20.29 0.22
N CYS A 402 -3.69 21.25 0.14
CA CYS A 402 -2.61 21.40 1.11
C CYS A 402 -3.14 21.71 2.53
N ARG A 403 -4.18 22.53 2.63
CA ARG A 403 -4.85 22.80 3.93
C ARG A 403 -5.52 21.53 4.45
N GLU A 404 -6.30 20.85 3.62
CA GLU A 404 -6.93 19.57 4.00
C GLU A 404 -5.90 18.53 4.44
N MET A 405 -4.76 18.41 3.74
CA MET A 405 -3.68 17.51 4.14
C MET A 405 -3.08 17.90 5.50
N SER A 406 -2.93 19.19 5.76
CA SER A 406 -2.43 19.69 7.05
C SER A 406 -3.40 19.39 8.19
N ASP A 407 -4.70 19.60 7.99
CA ASP A 407 -5.75 19.27 8.96
C ASP A 407 -5.77 17.76 9.29
N ILE A 408 -5.60 16.91 8.28
CA ILE A 408 -5.48 15.46 8.47
C ILE A 408 -4.21 15.13 9.25
N ALA A 409 -3.07 15.75 8.92
CA ALA A 409 -1.80 15.52 9.61
C ALA A 409 -1.87 15.91 11.09
N GLU A 410 -2.51 17.04 11.43
CA GLU A 410 -2.75 17.46 12.81
C GLU A 410 -3.66 16.48 13.55
N ARG A 411 -4.74 16.03 12.90
CA ARG A 411 -5.68 15.10 13.51
C ARG A 411 -5.07 13.73 13.79
N PHE A 412 -4.24 13.21 12.90
CA PHE A 412 -3.56 11.92 13.07
C PHE A 412 -2.35 12.02 14.00
N GLY A 413 -1.74 13.20 14.14
CA GLY A 413 -0.63 13.46 15.04
C GLY A 413 0.68 12.76 14.68
N THR A 414 0.78 12.12 13.50
CA THR A 414 1.97 11.37 13.11
C THR A 414 3.01 12.24 12.40
N GLU A 415 4.28 11.97 12.67
CA GLU A 415 5.36 12.72 12.04
C GLU A 415 5.36 12.55 10.52
N ILE A 416 5.10 11.35 10.03
CA ILE A 416 5.08 11.07 8.59
C ILE A 416 4.06 11.94 7.85
N LEU A 417 2.82 12.05 8.37
CA LEU A 417 1.80 12.88 7.73
C LEU A 417 2.14 14.36 7.80
N ALA A 418 2.79 14.82 8.88
CA ALA A 418 3.31 16.19 8.96
C ALA A 418 4.38 16.44 7.88
N ARG A 419 5.24 15.46 7.59
CA ARG A 419 6.27 15.58 6.52
C ARG A 419 5.65 15.50 5.12
N VAL A 420 4.61 14.70 4.93
CA VAL A 420 3.83 14.67 3.68
C VAL A 420 3.13 16.02 3.44
N ALA A 421 2.56 16.62 4.49
CA ALA A 421 1.98 17.97 4.41
C ALA A 421 3.05 19.03 4.11
N ASP A 422 4.24 18.95 4.73
CA ASP A 422 5.40 19.82 4.40
C ASP A 422 5.79 19.72 2.92
N GLN A 423 5.81 18.50 2.36
CA GLN A 423 6.08 18.29 0.93
C GLN A 423 5.07 19.03 0.06
N GLY A 424 3.76 18.85 0.32
CA GLY A 424 2.71 19.54 -0.44
C GLY A 424 2.83 21.06 -0.37
N ARG A 425 3.02 21.61 0.84
CA ARG A 425 3.21 23.05 1.05
C ARG A 425 4.46 23.58 0.35
N GLY A 426 5.56 22.84 0.45
CA GLY A 426 6.82 23.22 -0.21
C GLY A 426 6.73 23.22 -1.73
N SER A 427 6.06 22.23 -2.33
CA SER A 427 5.83 22.19 -3.78
C SER A 427 4.90 23.31 -4.24
N LEU A 428 3.89 23.68 -3.45
CA LEU A 428 3.01 24.81 -3.73
C LEU A 428 3.78 26.15 -3.63
N ALA A 429 4.57 26.33 -2.58
CA ALA A 429 5.41 27.52 -2.41
C ALA A 429 6.41 27.68 -3.57
N LEU A 430 7.04 26.58 -4.02
CA LEU A 430 7.89 26.57 -5.22
C LEU A 430 7.13 27.05 -6.46
N ALA A 431 5.91 26.55 -6.65
CA ALA A 431 5.07 26.93 -7.80
C ALA A 431 4.65 28.42 -7.77
N ARG A 432 4.57 29.02 -6.59
CA ARG A 432 4.28 30.44 -6.39
C ARG A 432 5.51 31.36 -6.45
N GLY A 433 6.71 30.78 -6.51
CA GLY A 433 7.96 31.54 -6.44
C GLY A 433 8.37 31.95 -5.03
N GLU A 434 7.76 31.38 -3.99
CA GLU A 434 8.07 31.57 -2.57
C GLU A 434 9.24 30.64 -2.18
N PHE A 435 10.40 30.85 -2.83
CA PHE A 435 11.50 29.90 -2.82
C PHE A 435 12.10 29.62 -1.44
N GLY A 436 12.14 30.64 -0.56
CA GLY A 436 12.65 30.47 0.81
C GLY A 436 11.81 29.50 1.63
N ASP A 437 10.49 29.67 1.57
CA ASP A 437 9.53 28.82 2.27
C ASP A 437 9.52 27.39 1.67
N ALA A 438 9.67 27.30 0.35
CA ALA A 438 9.81 26.02 -0.35
C ALA A 438 11.03 25.23 0.16
N VAL A 439 12.22 25.85 0.21
CA VAL A 439 13.44 25.20 0.74
C VAL A 439 13.24 24.72 2.17
N ALA A 440 12.64 25.55 3.03
CA ALA A 440 12.44 25.20 4.43
C ALA A 440 11.51 23.98 4.60
N ALA A 441 10.36 23.97 3.93
CA ALA A 441 9.38 22.89 4.03
C ALA A 441 9.90 21.59 3.40
N LEU A 442 10.45 21.65 2.17
CA LEU A 442 10.97 20.48 1.45
C LEU A 442 12.19 19.87 2.14
N SER A 443 13.03 20.68 2.82
CA SER A 443 14.18 20.16 3.56
C SER A 443 13.78 19.35 4.78
N ARG A 444 12.72 19.74 5.51
CA ARG A 444 12.18 18.93 6.62
C ARG A 444 11.66 17.58 6.12
N ALA A 445 10.89 17.59 5.02
CA ALA A 445 10.39 16.37 4.41
C ALA A 445 11.54 15.48 3.91
N ARG A 446 12.56 16.07 3.24
CA ARG A 446 13.73 15.33 2.75
C ARG A 446 14.52 14.67 3.88
N GLN A 447 14.72 15.37 4.99
CA GLN A 447 15.43 14.81 6.14
C GLN A 447 14.74 13.56 6.63
N TYR A 448 13.44 13.62 6.90
CA TYR A 448 12.65 12.49 7.35
C TYR A 448 12.75 11.29 6.40
N TRP A 449 12.51 11.51 5.10
CA TRP A 449 12.58 10.43 4.10
C TRP A 449 13.99 9.86 3.91
N SER A 450 15.03 10.66 4.15
CA SER A 450 16.41 10.19 4.15
C SER A 450 16.71 9.27 5.34
N GLU A 451 16.24 9.63 6.53
CA GLU A 451 16.36 8.82 7.75
C GLU A 451 15.54 7.53 7.64
N PHE A 452 14.36 7.61 7.02
CA PHE A 452 13.53 6.45 6.74
C PHE A 452 14.15 5.49 5.72
N GLY A 453 14.95 5.98 4.77
CA GLY A 453 15.53 5.19 3.68
C GLY A 453 14.63 5.08 2.45
N ALA A 454 13.95 6.16 2.04
CA ALA A 454 13.09 6.24 0.85
C ALA A 454 13.77 7.02 -0.29
N PRO A 455 14.72 6.43 -1.03
CA PRO A 455 15.61 7.15 -1.95
C PRO A 455 14.86 7.86 -3.08
N TYR A 456 13.78 7.28 -3.60
CA TYR A 456 12.98 7.92 -4.64
C TYR A 456 12.33 9.22 -4.17
N LEU A 457 11.71 9.21 -2.98
CA LEU A 457 11.09 10.41 -2.41
C LEU A 457 12.16 11.48 -2.10
N VAL A 458 13.30 11.06 -1.56
CA VAL A 458 14.45 11.95 -1.33
C VAL A 458 14.91 12.61 -2.62
N SER A 459 15.05 11.86 -3.71
CA SER A 459 15.51 12.39 -4.98
C SER A 459 14.54 13.41 -5.57
N ARG A 460 13.24 13.18 -5.49
CA ARG A 460 12.22 14.12 -5.95
C ARG A 460 12.24 15.43 -5.14
N LEU A 461 12.36 15.33 -3.82
CA LEU A 461 12.48 16.50 -2.94
C LEU A 461 13.75 17.30 -3.23
N ARG A 462 14.88 16.63 -3.53
CA ARG A 462 16.11 17.29 -3.96
C ARG A 462 15.93 18.09 -5.26
N VAL A 463 15.20 17.56 -6.23
CA VAL A 463 14.86 18.28 -7.47
C VAL A 463 14.10 19.56 -7.18
N ASP A 464 13.07 19.51 -6.34
CA ASP A 464 12.28 20.69 -6.00
C ASP A 464 13.07 21.70 -5.13
N ILE A 465 13.94 21.23 -4.23
CA ILE A 465 14.89 22.06 -3.48
C ILE A 465 15.90 22.72 -4.44
N ALA A 466 16.43 21.99 -5.42
CA ALA A 466 17.33 22.53 -6.43
C ALA A 466 16.67 23.65 -7.25
N ARG A 467 15.43 23.45 -7.67
CA ARG A 467 14.61 24.47 -8.37
C ARG A 467 14.40 25.71 -7.49
N SER A 468 14.17 25.50 -6.20
CA SER A 468 14.00 26.60 -5.24
C SER A 468 15.31 27.40 -5.06
N TYR A 469 16.46 26.72 -4.95
CA TYR A 469 17.76 27.40 -4.91
C TYR A 469 18.07 28.14 -6.21
N ALA A 470 17.75 27.56 -7.37
CA ALA A 470 17.89 28.25 -8.66
C ALA A 470 17.02 29.52 -8.72
N GLY A 471 15.78 29.48 -8.20
CA GLY A 471 14.92 30.64 -8.09
C GLY A 471 15.44 31.73 -7.13
N LEU A 472 16.21 31.34 -6.10
CA LEU A 472 16.94 32.27 -5.23
C LEU A 472 18.25 32.79 -5.85
N GLY A 473 18.65 32.26 -7.03
CA GLY A 473 19.93 32.59 -7.66
C GLY A 473 21.12 31.86 -7.06
N ASP A 474 20.92 30.90 -6.17
CA ASP A 474 21.97 30.07 -5.58
C ASP A 474 22.21 28.83 -6.46
N LEU A 475 22.89 29.06 -7.59
CA LEU A 475 23.11 28.03 -8.60
C LEU A 475 24.07 26.92 -8.11
N GLU A 476 24.95 27.24 -7.14
CA GLU A 476 25.88 26.25 -6.60
C GLU A 476 25.15 25.17 -5.77
N ASN A 477 24.28 25.59 -4.87
CA ASN A 477 23.46 24.66 -4.09
C ASN A 477 22.41 23.97 -4.98
N ALA A 478 21.85 24.67 -5.98
CA ALA A 478 20.96 24.06 -6.96
C ALA A 478 21.62 22.89 -7.69
N GLU A 479 22.85 23.10 -8.21
CA GLU A 479 23.58 22.05 -8.94
C GLU A 479 23.94 20.87 -8.04
N ARG A 480 24.38 21.11 -6.81
CA ARG A 480 24.66 20.05 -5.83
C ARG A 480 23.44 19.16 -5.56
N GLU A 481 22.26 19.76 -5.40
CA GLU A 481 21.03 19.01 -5.17
C GLU A 481 20.59 18.24 -6.43
N PHE A 482 20.72 18.82 -7.63
CA PHE A 482 20.48 18.10 -8.88
C PHE A 482 21.43 16.91 -9.06
N GLU A 483 22.74 17.08 -8.85
CA GLU A 483 23.70 15.98 -8.95
C GLU A 483 23.39 14.85 -7.97
N ALA A 484 23.02 15.20 -6.74
CA ALA A 484 22.65 14.21 -5.74
C ALA A 484 21.36 13.46 -6.13
N ALA A 485 20.37 14.16 -6.71
CA ALA A 485 19.15 13.55 -7.20
C ALA A 485 19.42 12.62 -8.39
N VAL A 486 20.22 13.05 -9.35
CA VAL A 486 20.58 12.25 -10.55
C VAL A 486 21.22 10.93 -10.17
N ARG A 487 22.16 10.92 -9.23
CA ARG A 487 22.82 9.67 -8.79
C ARG A 487 21.79 8.66 -8.26
N ILE A 488 20.90 9.09 -7.39
CA ILE A 488 19.85 8.23 -6.82
C ILE A 488 18.91 7.71 -7.93
N LEU A 489 18.46 8.60 -8.83
CA LEU A 489 17.52 8.23 -9.88
C LEU A 489 18.14 7.30 -10.94
N GLN A 490 19.45 7.42 -11.19
CA GLN A 490 20.19 6.49 -12.05
C GLN A 490 20.26 5.08 -11.44
N GLU A 491 20.55 4.97 -10.15
CA GLU A 491 20.58 3.70 -9.42
C GLU A 491 19.19 3.03 -9.43
N LEU A 492 18.10 3.80 -9.31
CA LEU A 492 16.73 3.32 -9.36
C LEU A 492 16.22 2.98 -10.77
N GLY A 493 16.85 3.54 -11.80
CA GLY A 493 16.37 3.44 -13.18
C GLY A 493 15.12 4.29 -13.45
N ALA A 494 14.97 5.44 -12.77
CA ALA A 494 13.83 6.36 -12.89
C ALA A 494 13.97 7.26 -14.12
N GLY A 495 13.77 6.69 -15.30
CA GLY A 495 13.98 7.36 -16.60
C GLY A 495 13.20 8.67 -16.77
N PRO A 496 11.89 8.74 -16.48
CA PRO A 496 11.12 9.97 -16.63
C PRO A 496 11.62 11.13 -15.77
N ASP A 497 12.02 10.86 -14.52
CA ASP A 497 12.54 11.89 -13.62
C ASP A 497 13.93 12.39 -14.07
N LEU A 498 14.77 11.52 -14.61
CA LEU A 498 16.06 11.90 -15.20
C LEU A 498 15.87 12.82 -16.41
N ALA A 499 14.97 12.47 -17.34
CA ALA A 499 14.64 13.30 -18.49
C ALA A 499 14.12 14.68 -18.07
N ARG A 500 13.27 14.74 -17.03
CA ARG A 500 12.75 16.00 -16.49
C ARG A 500 13.87 16.88 -15.91
N ILE A 501 14.87 16.31 -15.21
CA ILE A 501 16.01 17.08 -14.69
C ILE A 501 16.82 17.68 -15.86
N ASP A 502 17.05 16.92 -16.94
CA ASP A 502 17.76 17.41 -18.12
C ASP A 502 17.03 18.59 -18.78
N GLU A 503 15.68 18.51 -18.87
CA GLU A 503 14.86 19.62 -19.36
C GLU A 503 14.96 20.87 -18.46
N LEU A 504 14.92 20.68 -17.14
CA LEU A 504 15.04 21.77 -16.16
C LEU A 504 16.42 22.44 -16.23
N ARG A 505 17.50 21.67 -16.40
CA ARG A 505 18.86 22.19 -16.52
C ARG A 505 19.07 22.91 -17.86
N THR A 506 18.52 22.39 -18.95
CA THR A 506 18.64 23.01 -20.29
C THR A 506 17.77 24.24 -20.41
N GLY A 507 16.55 24.21 -19.87
CA GLY A 507 15.67 25.38 -19.80
C GLY A 507 16.25 26.53 -18.96
N SER A 508 16.95 26.22 -17.88
CA SER A 508 17.69 27.21 -17.08
C SER A 508 18.87 27.82 -17.81
N LYS A 509 19.52 27.08 -18.74
CA LYS A 509 20.59 27.61 -19.60
C LYS A 509 20.06 28.46 -20.76
N ALA A 510 18.85 28.15 -21.24
CA ALA A 510 18.21 28.91 -22.33
C ALA A 510 17.61 30.26 -21.86
N THR A 511 17.35 30.45 -20.58
CA THR A 511 16.97 31.74 -19.95
C THR A 511 18.19 32.61 -19.61
N GLY A 512 19.36 32.28 -20.10
CA GLY A 512 20.51 33.20 -20.22
C GLY A 512 20.28 34.30 -21.26
N SER A 513 19.08 34.88 -21.28
CA SER A 513 18.79 36.14 -21.97
C SER A 513 19.39 37.31 -21.16
N ASP A 514 19.79 38.36 -21.85
CA ASP A 514 20.28 39.62 -21.26
C ASP A 514 19.30 40.28 -20.24
N ASP A 515 18.13 39.67 -20.01
CA ASP A 515 17.11 40.14 -19.08
C ASP A 515 17.36 39.67 -17.65
N LEU A 516 17.23 40.61 -16.71
CA LEU A 516 17.35 40.37 -15.27
C LEU A 516 16.19 39.49 -14.81
N THR A 517 16.50 38.45 -14.00
CA THR A 517 15.50 37.63 -13.31
C THR A 517 14.67 38.49 -12.33
N PRO A 518 13.45 38.07 -11.93
CA PRO A 518 12.65 38.80 -10.93
C PRO A 518 13.44 39.05 -9.65
N ARG A 519 14.30 38.15 -9.23
CA ARG A 519 15.13 38.27 -8.04
C ARG A 519 16.28 39.27 -8.23
N GLU A 520 16.93 39.24 -9.37
CA GLU A 520 17.95 40.21 -9.72
C GLU A 520 17.37 41.61 -9.82
N ARG A 521 16.13 41.79 -10.30
CA ARG A 521 15.41 43.07 -10.29
C ARG A 521 15.13 43.55 -8.86
N GLN A 522 14.69 42.64 -7.95
CA GLN A 522 14.51 43.01 -6.53
C GLN A 522 15.83 43.43 -5.87
N VAL A 523 16.90 42.66 -6.11
CA VAL A 523 18.23 43.02 -5.60
C VAL A 523 18.65 44.39 -6.17
N LEU A 524 18.48 44.62 -7.46
CA LEU A 524 18.87 45.86 -8.13
C LEU A 524 18.06 47.07 -7.65
N SER A 525 16.75 46.87 -7.38
CA SER A 525 15.89 47.92 -6.78
C SER A 525 16.40 48.33 -5.38
N LEU A 526 16.64 47.34 -4.51
CA LEU A 526 17.20 47.62 -3.16
C LEU A 526 18.63 48.20 -3.19
N VAL A 527 19.38 47.85 -4.23
CA VAL A 527 20.68 48.45 -4.51
C VAL A 527 20.54 49.90 -4.95
N ALA A 528 19.52 50.19 -5.76
CA ALA A 528 19.23 51.57 -6.19
C ALA A 528 18.76 52.47 -5.03
N ASP A 529 18.08 51.90 -4.04
CA ASP A 529 17.68 52.56 -2.80
C ASP A 529 18.86 52.76 -1.82
N GLY A 530 20.09 52.47 -2.23
CA GLY A 530 21.30 52.65 -1.46
C GLY A 530 21.61 51.54 -0.44
N GLY A 531 20.92 50.38 -0.53
CA GLY A 531 21.13 49.26 0.37
C GLY A 531 22.52 48.63 0.20
N THR A 532 23.29 48.40 1.26
CA THR A 532 24.51 47.58 1.21
C THR A 532 24.15 46.09 0.99
N ASN A 533 25.08 45.26 0.48
CA ASN A 533 24.82 43.84 0.31
C ASN A 533 24.34 43.15 1.59
N ARG A 534 24.78 43.61 2.76
CA ARG A 534 24.32 43.14 4.06
C ARG A 534 22.86 43.50 4.35
N LYS A 535 22.47 44.76 4.10
CA LYS A 535 21.08 45.21 4.28
C LYS A 535 20.12 44.54 3.30
N VAL A 536 20.56 44.41 2.04
CA VAL A 536 19.79 43.66 1.01
C VAL A 536 19.62 42.22 1.41
N ALA A 537 20.67 41.59 1.96
CA ALA A 537 20.61 40.21 2.46
C ALA A 537 19.60 40.05 3.62
N GLU A 538 19.62 40.95 4.58
CA GLU A 538 18.68 41.00 5.72
C GLU A 538 17.22 41.15 5.23
N GLN A 539 16.95 42.08 4.32
CA GLN A 539 15.61 42.31 3.77
C GLN A 539 15.08 41.17 2.92
N LEU A 540 15.93 40.46 2.24
CA LEU A 540 15.55 39.39 1.33
C LEU A 540 15.68 38.00 1.94
N GLY A 541 16.11 37.85 3.19
CA GLY A 541 16.34 36.56 3.85
C GLY A 541 17.48 35.74 3.22
N LEU A 542 18.52 36.44 2.69
CA LEU A 542 19.65 35.81 1.99
C LEU A 542 20.96 35.97 2.78
N SER A 543 21.99 35.21 2.38
CA SER A 543 23.36 35.50 2.82
C SER A 543 23.95 36.68 2.05
N ALA A 544 24.83 37.47 2.70
CA ALA A 544 25.55 38.57 2.04
C ALA A 544 26.37 38.08 0.85
N LYS A 545 26.87 36.85 0.89
CA LYS A 545 27.57 36.16 -0.22
C LYS A 545 26.66 35.91 -1.41
N THR A 546 25.43 35.51 -1.15
CA THR A 546 24.39 35.27 -2.19
C THR A 546 24.03 36.58 -2.89
N VAL A 547 23.84 37.68 -2.10
CA VAL A 547 23.58 39.01 -2.67
C VAL A 547 24.76 39.52 -3.51
N ASN A 548 25.99 39.29 -3.05
CA ASN A 548 27.17 39.66 -3.84
C ASN A 548 27.17 38.99 -5.21
N ARG A 549 26.85 37.70 -5.28
CA ARG A 549 26.74 36.92 -6.52
C ARG A 549 25.62 37.47 -7.42
N HIS A 550 24.46 37.81 -6.87
CA HIS A 550 23.41 38.48 -7.65
C HIS A 550 23.88 39.80 -8.26
N VAL A 551 24.62 40.59 -7.52
CA VAL A 551 25.17 41.86 -8.01
C VAL A 551 26.18 41.62 -9.14
N GLU A 552 27.04 40.61 -9.04
CA GLU A 552 27.96 40.20 -10.10
C GLU A 552 27.22 39.78 -11.35
N ASN A 553 26.22 38.88 -11.22
CA ASN A 553 25.38 38.43 -12.32
C ASN A 553 24.61 39.60 -13.00
N ILE A 554 24.13 40.58 -12.20
CA ILE A 554 23.49 41.79 -12.72
C ILE A 554 24.49 42.60 -13.54
N PHE A 555 25.73 42.74 -13.07
CA PHE A 555 26.76 43.48 -13.82
C PHE A 555 27.07 42.81 -15.16
N ASP A 556 27.20 41.48 -15.18
CA ASP A 556 27.45 40.71 -16.38
C ASP A 556 26.29 40.85 -17.38
N LYS A 557 25.05 40.67 -16.94
CA LYS A 557 23.85 40.79 -17.77
C LYS A 557 23.60 42.21 -18.28
N LEU A 558 23.90 43.19 -17.46
CA LEU A 558 23.81 44.59 -17.88
C LEU A 558 25.04 45.10 -18.63
N GLY A 559 26.10 44.28 -18.77
CA GLY A 559 27.36 44.71 -19.43
C GLY A 559 27.99 45.92 -18.77
N VAL A 560 27.99 45.96 -17.41
CA VAL A 560 28.54 47.07 -16.61
C VAL A 560 29.55 46.57 -15.59
N SER A 561 30.47 47.39 -15.19
CA SER A 561 31.56 47.02 -14.26
C SER A 561 31.43 47.67 -12.87
N SER A 562 30.35 48.38 -12.58
CA SER A 562 30.19 49.03 -11.30
C SER A 562 28.71 49.14 -10.86
N ARG A 563 28.51 49.16 -9.54
CA ARG A 563 27.21 49.31 -8.90
C ARG A 563 26.44 50.56 -9.38
N ALA A 564 27.14 51.69 -9.44
CA ALA A 564 26.55 52.94 -9.93
C ALA A 564 26.15 52.85 -11.42
N ALA A 565 26.97 52.20 -12.23
CA ALA A 565 26.65 51.98 -13.66
C ALA A 565 25.47 51.04 -13.85
N ALA A 566 25.31 49.98 -13.00
CA ALA A 566 24.16 49.09 -13.03
C ALA A 566 22.84 49.84 -12.71
N VAL A 567 22.82 50.61 -11.65
CA VAL A 567 21.66 51.44 -11.27
C VAL A 567 21.32 52.45 -12.37
N ALA A 568 22.33 53.18 -12.88
CA ALA A 568 22.12 54.17 -13.93
C ALA A 568 21.59 53.56 -15.24
N LYS A 569 22.06 52.35 -15.59
CA LYS A 569 21.54 51.63 -16.78
C LYS A 569 20.12 51.17 -16.54
N ALA A 570 19.82 50.58 -15.39
CA ALA A 570 18.50 50.10 -15.03
C ALA A 570 17.41 51.21 -15.04
N LEU A 571 17.73 52.36 -14.48
CA LEU A 571 16.84 53.52 -14.53
C LEU A 571 16.60 54.03 -15.96
N ARG A 572 17.63 54.04 -16.81
CA ARG A 572 17.50 54.48 -18.20
C ARG A 572 16.69 53.51 -19.06
N THR A 573 16.72 52.21 -18.75
CA THR A 573 16.04 51.18 -19.52
C THR A 573 14.67 50.77 -18.94
N GLY A 574 14.25 51.41 -17.84
CA GLY A 574 12.98 51.12 -17.18
C GLY A 574 12.90 49.75 -16.53
N LEU A 575 14.03 49.21 -16.13
CA LEU A 575 14.10 47.90 -15.45
C LEU A 575 13.76 47.99 -13.93
N ILE A 576 13.89 49.16 -13.35
CA ILE A 576 13.54 49.54 -11.97
C ILE A 576 12.93 50.92 -11.92
#